data_dddf9fbc2422ca3ab6e77f73802a8b4d
#
_entry.id   dddf9fbc2422ca3ab6e77f73802a8b4d
#
_cell.length_a   1.000
_cell.length_b   1.000
_cell.length_c   1.000
_cell.angle_alpha   90.00
_cell.angle_beta   90.00
_cell.angle_gamma   90.00
#
_symmetry.space_group_name_H-M   'P 1'
#
loop_
_entity.id
_entity.type
_entity.pdbx_description
1 polymer ?
#
loop_
_entity_poly.entity_id
_entity_poly.type
_entity_poly.pdbx_seq_one_letter_code
_entity_poly.pdbx_strand_id
1 'polypeptide(L)'
;ATTEQTTEEPKKESVEDKVTKDAEVLLDSVLTSDSARFKKVSGETYEQWTDAVIAVQTSEKIKDDGLTPASTYSVQWHQDFPVETPEETISGFLKQRRKMFQEIGSYKIKEVKVDETGDSATVTFNSKKLHSKGLASSTRDVLTTLIGGIDNLGKYNKAGADADVKRYQTLISYWIFEHLFRKDFSTYNDVDPNLAQTPFTTGDFDTEVKLSKDKDGNWVISQEDYRTLATELIDNTEGYDKIVRGNSAKSTDKSKDEDKSKSTDKSKDADKSKDKDKSTDKSKEKSNV
;
A
#
# COMPACT_ATOMS: atom_id res chain seq x y z
N ALA A 1 -63.54 -13.36 16.32
CA ALA A 1 -62.52 -12.84 15.40
C ALA A 1 -61.20 -13.44 15.79
N THR A 2 -60.74 -14.40 15.01
CA THR A 2 -59.44 -15.07 15.21
C THR A 2 -58.41 -14.26 14.47
N THR A 3 -57.49 -13.67 15.19
CA THR A 3 -56.34 -12.98 14.58
C THR A 3 -55.31 -14.05 14.21
N GLU A 4 -55.19 -14.31 12.95
CA GLU A 4 -54.08 -15.13 12.47
C GLU A 4 -52.81 -14.32 12.58
N GLN A 5 -51.96 -14.74 13.49
CA GLN A 5 -50.58 -14.27 13.52
C GLN A 5 -49.84 -15.01 12.44
N THR A 6 -49.53 -14.30 11.37
CA THR A 6 -48.59 -14.78 10.36
C THR A 6 -47.22 -14.67 10.98
N THR A 7 -46.69 -15.81 11.42
CA THR A 7 -45.29 -15.90 11.82
C THR A 7 -44.47 -15.89 10.53
N GLU A 8 -43.85 -14.76 10.19
CA GLU A 8 -42.88 -14.75 9.12
C GLU A 8 -41.68 -15.55 9.57
N GLU A 9 -41.36 -16.61 8.83
CA GLU A 9 -40.12 -17.32 9.02
C GLU A 9 -38.94 -16.38 8.74
N PRO A 10 -37.89 -16.41 9.57
CA PRO A 10 -36.72 -15.57 9.33
C PRO A 10 -36.11 -15.94 7.97
N LYS A 11 -35.93 -14.91 7.14
CA LYS A 11 -35.40 -15.05 5.80
C LYS A 11 -33.99 -15.61 5.89
N LYS A 12 -33.74 -16.75 5.25
CA LYS A 12 -32.43 -17.38 5.25
C LYS A 12 -31.46 -16.48 4.49
N GLU A 13 -30.31 -16.19 5.12
CA GLU A 13 -29.26 -15.39 4.53
C GLU A 13 -28.73 -16.03 3.25
N SER A 14 -28.65 -15.28 2.15
CA SER A 14 -28.06 -15.78 0.91
C SER A 14 -26.53 -15.84 1.03
N VAL A 15 -25.90 -16.63 0.14
CA VAL A 15 -24.44 -16.70 0.08
C VAL A 15 -23.85 -15.33 -0.20
N GLU A 16 -24.43 -14.58 -1.14
CA GLU A 16 -23.99 -13.23 -1.46
C GLU A 16 -24.07 -12.28 -0.26
N ASP A 17 -25.13 -12.39 0.53
CA ASP A 17 -25.27 -11.58 1.76
C ASP A 17 -24.16 -11.90 2.77
N LYS A 18 -23.83 -13.18 2.94
CA LYS A 18 -22.75 -13.59 3.84
C LYS A 18 -21.39 -13.09 3.32
N VAL A 19 -21.12 -13.20 2.04
CA VAL A 19 -19.90 -12.66 1.41
C VAL A 19 -19.83 -11.16 1.67
N THR A 20 -20.92 -10.44 1.45
CA THR A 20 -20.99 -8.99 1.65
C THR A 20 -20.66 -8.62 3.09
N LYS A 21 -21.26 -9.31 4.07
CA LYS A 21 -20.99 -9.07 5.50
C LYS A 21 -19.52 -9.28 5.85
N ASP A 22 -18.96 -10.40 5.40
CA ASP A 22 -17.57 -10.72 5.71
C ASP A 22 -16.61 -9.81 4.96
N ALA A 23 -16.95 -9.40 3.74
CA ALA A 23 -16.20 -8.39 2.99
C ALA A 23 -16.19 -7.05 3.71
N GLU A 24 -17.32 -6.64 4.29
CA GLU A 24 -17.39 -5.40 5.07
C GLU A 24 -16.48 -5.47 6.29
N VAL A 25 -16.43 -6.61 6.98
CA VAL A 25 -15.50 -6.81 8.09
C VAL A 25 -14.05 -6.61 7.64
N LEU A 26 -13.70 -7.21 6.50
CA LEU A 26 -12.36 -7.05 5.92
C LEU A 26 -12.08 -5.60 5.51
N LEU A 27 -12.99 -5.00 4.73
CA LEU A 27 -12.76 -3.67 4.17
C LEU A 27 -12.78 -2.58 5.25
N ASP A 28 -13.60 -2.74 6.29
CA ASP A 28 -13.55 -1.86 7.46
C ASP A 28 -12.18 -1.94 8.13
N SER A 29 -11.62 -3.14 8.24
CA SER A 29 -10.29 -3.33 8.81
C SER A 29 -9.19 -2.73 7.94
N VAL A 30 -9.26 -2.92 6.63
CA VAL A 30 -8.23 -2.47 5.68
C VAL A 30 -8.29 -0.97 5.43
N LEU A 31 -9.48 -0.41 5.26
CA LEU A 31 -9.68 0.95 4.74
C LEU A 31 -10.11 1.97 5.80
N THR A 32 -10.53 1.49 6.95
CA THR A 32 -10.93 2.35 8.06
C THR A 32 -10.19 1.92 9.33
N SER A 33 -10.35 2.64 10.40
CA SER A 33 -9.76 2.24 11.66
C SER A 33 -10.60 1.20 12.44
N ASP A 34 -11.72 0.73 11.86
CA ASP A 34 -12.61 -0.22 12.51
C ASP A 34 -12.23 -1.66 12.15
N SER A 35 -11.39 -2.27 12.97
CA SER A 35 -11.00 -3.68 12.83
C SER A 35 -11.55 -4.58 13.95
N ALA A 36 -12.50 -4.09 14.73
CA ALA A 36 -12.98 -4.79 15.92
C ALA A 36 -13.64 -6.14 15.61
N ARG A 37 -14.26 -6.27 14.42
CA ARG A 37 -14.96 -7.50 14.03
C ARG A 37 -14.07 -8.52 13.31
N PHE A 38 -12.85 -8.14 12.96
CA PHE A 38 -11.97 -8.98 12.15
C PHE A 38 -11.69 -10.33 12.83
N LYS A 39 -11.45 -10.33 14.13
CA LYS A 39 -11.13 -11.54 14.88
C LYS A 39 -12.24 -12.58 14.82
N LYS A 40 -13.48 -12.15 14.79
CA LYS A 40 -14.64 -13.07 14.74
C LYS A 40 -14.69 -13.86 13.43
N VAL A 41 -14.21 -13.27 12.35
CA VAL A 41 -14.20 -13.89 11.03
C VAL A 41 -12.92 -14.66 10.78
N SER A 42 -11.79 -14.11 11.19
CA SER A 42 -10.47 -14.63 10.84
C SER A 42 -9.72 -15.34 11.97
N GLY A 43 -10.25 -15.31 13.19
CA GLY A 43 -9.64 -16.01 14.32
C GLY A 43 -8.52 -15.24 15.03
N GLU A 44 -7.97 -14.21 14.40
CA GLU A 44 -6.91 -13.35 14.94
C GLU A 44 -7.34 -11.90 14.80
N THR A 45 -6.71 -11.00 15.57
CA THR A 45 -6.92 -9.58 15.34
C THR A 45 -6.34 -9.18 13.98
N TYR A 46 -6.87 -8.13 13.39
CA TYR A 46 -6.36 -7.62 12.11
C TYR A 46 -4.87 -7.28 12.18
N GLU A 47 -4.44 -6.69 13.29
CA GLU A 47 -3.04 -6.34 13.49
C GLU A 47 -2.15 -7.57 13.57
N GLN A 48 -2.52 -8.58 14.34
CA GLN A 48 -1.78 -9.83 14.41
C GLN A 48 -1.67 -10.52 13.07
N TRP A 49 -2.78 -10.59 12.35
CA TRP A 49 -2.83 -11.24 11.06
C TRP A 49 -1.95 -10.53 10.03
N THR A 50 -2.07 -9.20 9.94
CA THR A 50 -1.27 -8.41 9.01
C THR A 50 0.19 -8.32 9.42
N ASP A 51 0.52 -8.36 10.72
CA ASP A 51 1.91 -8.43 11.17
C ASP A 51 2.58 -9.71 10.67
N ALA A 52 1.86 -10.83 10.65
CA ALA A 52 2.38 -12.07 10.10
C ALA A 52 2.65 -11.95 8.59
N VAL A 53 1.75 -11.31 7.84
CA VAL A 53 1.94 -11.04 6.41
C VAL A 53 3.16 -10.15 6.20
N ILE A 54 3.29 -9.10 6.98
CA ILE A 54 4.40 -8.15 6.90
C ILE A 54 5.73 -8.84 7.20
N ALA A 55 5.76 -9.75 8.18
CA ALA A 55 6.97 -10.51 8.51
C ALA A 55 7.42 -11.36 7.31
N VAL A 56 6.50 -12.02 6.63
CA VAL A 56 6.81 -12.80 5.43
C VAL A 56 7.32 -11.89 4.31
N GLN A 57 6.64 -10.79 4.04
CA GLN A 57 7.06 -9.84 3.01
C GLN A 57 8.46 -9.26 3.30
N THR A 58 8.72 -8.93 4.56
CA THR A 58 10.01 -8.40 4.98
C THR A 58 11.13 -9.42 4.73
N SER A 59 10.92 -10.66 5.13
CA SER A 59 11.90 -11.73 4.91
C SER A 59 12.15 -11.97 3.42
N GLU A 60 11.11 -11.98 2.61
CA GLU A 60 11.23 -12.16 1.16
C GLU A 60 12.01 -11.02 0.52
N LYS A 61 11.71 -9.79 0.90
CA LYS A 61 12.39 -8.61 0.36
C LYS A 61 13.87 -8.60 0.71
N ILE A 62 14.20 -8.94 1.94
CA ILE A 62 15.60 -9.07 2.39
C ILE A 62 16.33 -10.11 1.57
N LYS A 63 15.73 -11.27 1.38
CA LYS A 63 16.31 -12.36 0.60
C LYS A 63 16.50 -11.99 -0.86
N ASP A 64 15.47 -11.43 -1.46
CA ASP A 64 15.47 -11.08 -2.89
C ASP A 64 16.50 -9.99 -3.21
N ASP A 65 16.71 -9.07 -2.29
CA ASP A 65 17.68 -7.99 -2.46
C ASP A 65 19.07 -8.36 -1.98
N GLY A 66 19.28 -9.58 -1.49
CA GLY A 66 20.57 -10.03 -0.99
C GLY A 66 21.05 -9.26 0.24
N LEU A 67 20.12 -8.80 1.06
CA LEU A 67 20.44 -8.08 2.28
C LEU A 67 20.60 -9.03 3.46
N THR A 68 21.27 -8.55 4.51
CA THR A 68 21.35 -9.26 5.79
C THR A 68 20.39 -8.60 6.77
N PRO A 69 19.48 -9.36 7.42
CA PRO A 69 18.44 -8.76 8.27
C PRO A 69 18.97 -7.84 9.36
N ALA A 70 20.11 -8.19 9.96
CA ALA A 70 20.68 -7.48 11.10
C ALA A 70 21.78 -6.49 10.73
N SER A 71 22.15 -6.35 9.44
CA SER A 71 23.12 -5.33 9.03
C SER A 71 22.54 -3.95 9.24
N THR A 72 23.38 -3.02 9.70
CA THR A 72 22.94 -1.64 9.86
C THR A 72 23.35 -0.79 8.66
N TYR A 73 22.60 0.26 8.42
CA TYR A 73 22.92 1.25 7.38
C TYR A 73 22.51 2.64 7.87
N SER A 74 23.07 3.66 7.23
CA SER A 74 22.66 5.04 7.52
C SER A 74 22.80 5.87 6.26
N VAL A 75 22.13 7.01 6.23
CA VAL A 75 22.28 7.98 5.14
C VAL A 75 23.54 8.81 5.42
N GLN A 76 24.50 8.71 4.52
CA GLN A 76 25.82 9.31 4.74
C GLN A 76 25.83 10.85 4.71
N TRP A 77 24.83 11.45 4.11
CA TRP A 77 24.81 12.90 3.90
C TRP A 77 24.22 13.69 5.06
N HIS A 78 23.62 13.00 6.03
CA HIS A 78 23.04 13.68 7.20
C HIS A 78 23.38 12.90 8.46
N GLN A 79 24.18 13.52 9.31
CA GLN A 79 24.75 12.84 10.49
C GLN A 79 23.71 12.47 11.57
N ASP A 80 22.55 13.13 11.52
CA ASP A 80 21.48 12.86 12.50
C ASP A 80 20.55 11.73 12.06
N PHE A 81 20.83 11.08 10.94
CA PHE A 81 20.03 9.95 10.50
C PHE A 81 20.27 8.77 11.43
N PRO A 82 19.19 8.10 11.84
CA PRO A 82 19.34 6.89 12.65
C PRO A 82 19.99 5.79 11.84
N VAL A 83 20.66 4.91 12.56
CA VAL A 83 21.20 3.67 12.01
C VAL A 83 20.13 2.60 12.22
N GLU A 84 19.68 1.98 11.12
CA GLU A 84 18.64 0.96 11.16
C GLU A 84 19.08 -0.31 10.45
N THR A 85 18.38 -1.42 10.74
CA THR A 85 18.53 -2.65 9.98
C THR A 85 17.52 -2.67 8.82
N PRO A 86 17.80 -3.44 7.75
CA PRO A 86 16.81 -3.62 6.69
C PRO A 86 15.48 -4.17 7.20
N GLU A 87 15.51 -5.07 8.18
CA GLU A 87 14.30 -5.63 8.76
C GLU A 87 13.45 -4.55 9.42
N GLU A 88 14.05 -3.69 10.22
CA GLU A 88 13.33 -2.58 10.86
C GLU A 88 12.71 -1.64 9.84
N THR A 89 13.49 -1.28 8.82
CA THR A 89 13.04 -0.30 7.81
C THR A 89 11.91 -0.85 6.95
N ILE A 90 12.06 -2.07 6.45
CA ILE A 90 11.04 -2.67 5.57
C ILE A 90 9.75 -2.92 6.34
N SER A 91 9.85 -3.50 7.53
CA SER A 91 8.66 -3.75 8.34
C SER A 91 8.00 -2.45 8.78
N GLY A 92 8.78 -1.44 9.13
CA GLY A 92 8.26 -0.12 9.49
C GLY A 92 7.51 0.55 8.35
N PHE A 93 8.08 0.48 7.14
CA PHE A 93 7.42 0.96 5.93
C PHE A 93 6.08 0.27 5.69
N LEU A 94 6.06 -1.06 5.76
CA LEU A 94 4.84 -1.83 5.50
C LEU A 94 3.76 -1.58 6.55
N LYS A 95 4.15 -1.43 7.82
CA LYS A 95 3.21 -1.09 8.89
C LYS A 95 2.63 0.32 8.71
N GLN A 96 3.46 1.27 8.29
CA GLN A 96 2.97 2.63 8.03
C GLN A 96 2.04 2.65 6.81
N ARG A 97 2.35 1.89 5.76
CA ARG A 97 1.46 1.75 4.60
C ARG A 97 0.11 1.16 4.99
N ARG A 98 0.11 0.12 5.83
CA ARG A 98 -1.12 -0.45 6.39
C ARG A 98 -1.95 0.62 7.09
N LYS A 99 -1.31 1.44 7.89
CA LYS A 99 -1.99 2.53 8.61
C LYS A 99 -2.57 3.57 7.65
N MET A 100 -1.85 3.88 6.58
CA MET A 100 -2.34 4.82 5.57
C MET A 100 -3.56 4.29 4.82
N PHE A 101 -3.61 3.00 4.51
CA PHE A 101 -4.82 2.43 3.93
C PHE A 101 -6.02 2.65 4.84
N GLN A 102 -5.85 2.53 6.14
CA GLN A 102 -6.94 2.74 7.11
C GLN A 102 -7.42 4.20 7.15
N GLU A 103 -6.60 5.14 6.68
CA GLU A 103 -6.98 6.56 6.58
C GLU A 103 -7.76 6.87 5.30
N ILE A 104 -7.90 5.93 4.37
CA ILE A 104 -8.79 6.08 3.21
C ILE A 104 -10.22 6.35 3.69
N GLY A 105 -10.67 5.63 4.68
CA GLY A 105 -11.82 5.97 5.53
C GLY A 105 -13.18 5.54 4.99
N SER A 106 -13.42 5.59 3.68
CA SER A 106 -14.72 5.25 3.13
C SER A 106 -14.59 4.39 1.89
N TYR A 107 -15.59 3.54 1.66
CA TYR A 107 -15.67 2.68 0.50
C TYR A 107 -17.12 2.32 0.23
N LYS A 108 -17.36 1.79 -0.96
CA LYS A 108 -18.69 1.28 -1.32
C LYS A 108 -18.53 -0.04 -2.07
N ILE A 109 -19.17 -1.08 -1.58
CA ILE A 109 -19.22 -2.35 -2.30
C ILE A 109 -20.17 -2.20 -3.49
N LYS A 110 -19.68 -2.55 -4.67
CA LYS A 110 -20.40 -2.41 -5.93
C LYS A 110 -20.95 -3.72 -6.45
N GLU A 111 -20.21 -4.80 -6.26
CA GLU A 111 -20.60 -6.10 -6.81
C GLU A 111 -19.98 -7.22 -6.00
N VAL A 112 -20.72 -8.31 -5.87
CA VAL A 112 -20.25 -9.55 -5.25
C VAL A 112 -20.53 -10.68 -6.25
N LYS A 113 -19.49 -11.42 -6.64
CA LYS A 113 -19.60 -12.59 -7.49
C LYS A 113 -19.05 -13.81 -6.77
N VAL A 114 -19.90 -14.79 -6.55
CA VAL A 114 -19.51 -16.10 -5.99
C VAL A 114 -19.24 -17.03 -7.18
N ASP A 115 -18.14 -17.78 -7.12
CA ASP A 115 -17.83 -18.71 -8.20
C ASP A 115 -18.76 -19.93 -8.21
N GLU A 116 -18.66 -20.74 -9.25
CA GLU A 116 -19.56 -21.89 -9.45
C GLU A 116 -19.41 -22.94 -8.36
N THR A 117 -18.21 -23.09 -7.79
CA THR A 117 -17.96 -24.07 -6.73
C THR A 117 -18.49 -23.58 -5.39
N GLY A 118 -18.76 -22.28 -5.24
CA GLY A 118 -19.19 -21.70 -4.00
C GLY A 118 -18.09 -21.53 -2.95
N ASP A 119 -16.81 -21.70 -3.33
CA ASP A 119 -15.67 -21.66 -2.41
C ASP A 119 -14.87 -20.38 -2.50
N SER A 120 -15.03 -19.61 -3.57
CA SER A 120 -14.38 -18.31 -3.71
C SER A 120 -15.35 -17.25 -4.21
N ALA A 121 -15.05 -16.01 -3.91
CA ALA A 121 -15.85 -14.87 -4.34
C ALA A 121 -14.94 -13.70 -4.68
N THR A 122 -15.38 -12.88 -5.63
CA THR A 122 -14.74 -11.62 -5.98
C THR A 122 -15.67 -10.49 -5.57
N VAL A 123 -15.15 -9.56 -4.79
CA VAL A 123 -15.89 -8.38 -4.34
C VAL A 123 -15.26 -7.15 -4.99
N THR A 124 -16.08 -6.40 -5.72
CA THR A 124 -15.67 -5.13 -6.30
C THR A 124 -16.14 -4.01 -5.39
N PHE A 125 -15.24 -3.16 -5.00
CA PHE A 125 -15.55 -2.00 -4.19
C PHE A 125 -14.93 -0.74 -4.77
N ASN A 126 -15.47 0.40 -4.39
CA ASN A 126 -15.06 1.71 -4.88
C ASN A 126 -14.52 2.51 -3.70
N SER A 127 -13.33 3.07 -3.84
CA SER A 127 -12.69 3.88 -2.80
C SER A 127 -11.59 4.75 -3.40
N LYS A 128 -11.11 5.69 -2.60
CA LYS A 128 -9.83 6.34 -2.90
C LYS A 128 -8.71 5.32 -2.79
N LYS A 129 -7.59 5.64 -3.42
CA LYS A 129 -6.36 4.85 -3.33
C LYS A 129 -5.22 5.74 -2.83
N LEU A 130 -4.12 5.13 -2.44
CA LEU A 130 -2.89 5.88 -2.22
C LEU A 130 -2.39 6.38 -3.58
N HIS A 131 -1.96 7.64 -3.61
CA HIS A 131 -1.50 8.27 -4.84
C HIS A 131 0.00 8.13 -4.97
N SER A 132 0.46 7.20 -5.80
CA SER A 132 1.87 6.86 -5.93
C SER A 132 2.76 8.07 -6.23
N LYS A 133 2.33 8.94 -7.16
CA LYS A 133 3.11 10.12 -7.51
C LYS A 133 3.22 11.13 -6.37
N GLY A 134 2.14 11.32 -5.63
CA GLY A 134 2.16 12.20 -4.46
C GLY A 134 3.10 11.66 -3.38
N LEU A 135 3.04 10.35 -3.13
CA LEU A 135 3.93 9.69 -2.19
C LEU A 135 5.40 9.81 -2.60
N ALA A 136 5.68 9.53 -3.88
CA ALA A 136 7.04 9.63 -4.41
C ALA A 136 7.55 11.06 -4.39
N SER A 137 6.72 12.02 -4.73
CA SER A 137 7.08 13.44 -4.71
C SER A 137 7.43 13.91 -3.30
N SER A 138 6.59 13.58 -2.32
CA SER A 138 6.85 13.93 -0.92
C SER A 138 8.14 13.30 -0.42
N THR A 139 8.38 12.03 -0.74
CA THR A 139 9.60 11.32 -0.35
C THR A 139 10.83 11.97 -0.97
N ARG A 140 10.76 12.34 -2.24
CA ARG A 140 11.86 13.00 -2.94
C ARG A 140 12.14 14.38 -2.37
N ASP A 141 11.12 15.14 -2.02
CA ASP A 141 11.31 16.47 -1.44
C ASP A 141 12.04 16.39 -0.09
N VAL A 142 11.67 15.43 0.74
CA VAL A 142 12.36 15.19 2.00
C VAL A 142 13.80 14.75 1.74
N LEU A 143 13.99 13.77 0.85
CA LEU A 143 15.34 13.30 0.49
C LEU A 143 16.22 14.46 0.03
N THR A 144 15.70 15.30 -0.86
CA THR A 144 16.44 16.45 -1.38
C THR A 144 16.91 17.37 -0.26
N THR A 145 16.04 17.64 0.71
CA THR A 145 16.40 18.44 1.88
C THR A 145 17.49 17.76 2.70
N LEU A 146 17.33 16.46 2.96
CA LEU A 146 18.24 15.73 3.83
C LEU A 146 19.64 15.55 3.26
N ILE A 147 19.78 15.48 1.95
CA ILE A 147 21.11 15.37 1.29
C ILE A 147 21.76 16.74 1.02
N GLY A 148 21.15 17.82 1.49
CA GLY A 148 21.74 19.15 1.42
C GLY A 148 21.31 20.00 0.24
N GLY A 149 20.25 19.61 -0.46
CA GLY A 149 19.66 20.41 -1.52
C GLY A 149 19.71 19.74 -2.90
N ILE A 150 19.05 20.39 -3.85
CA ILE A 150 18.88 19.86 -5.19
C ILE A 150 20.20 19.63 -5.93
N ASP A 151 21.23 20.38 -5.61
CA ASP A 151 22.54 20.24 -6.26
C ASP A 151 23.19 18.89 -5.97
N ASN A 152 22.84 18.26 -4.85
CA ASN A 152 23.34 16.94 -4.48
C ASN A 152 22.50 15.80 -5.04
N LEU A 153 21.31 16.08 -5.54
CA LEU A 153 20.40 15.05 -6.03
C LEU A 153 20.96 14.30 -7.24
N GLY A 154 21.63 15.01 -8.13
CA GLY A 154 22.30 14.40 -9.28
C GLY A 154 23.36 13.40 -8.89
N LYS A 155 24.20 13.74 -7.91
CA LYS A 155 25.19 12.83 -7.35
C LYS A 155 24.56 11.59 -6.73
N TYR A 156 23.53 11.81 -5.93
CA TYR A 156 22.79 10.74 -5.28
C TYR A 156 22.22 9.77 -6.31
N ASN A 157 21.55 10.28 -7.33
CA ASN A 157 20.95 9.46 -8.36
C ASN A 157 22.01 8.70 -9.17
N LYS A 158 23.11 9.34 -9.48
CA LYS A 158 24.22 8.72 -10.22
C LYS A 158 24.83 7.57 -9.43
N ALA A 159 24.97 7.72 -8.12
CA ALA A 159 25.49 6.66 -7.24
C ALA A 159 24.64 5.40 -7.28
N GLY A 160 23.35 5.52 -7.57
CA GLY A 160 22.43 4.40 -7.68
C GLY A 160 22.63 3.51 -8.91
N ALA A 161 23.58 3.82 -9.78
CA ALA A 161 24.01 2.92 -10.84
C ALA A 161 24.70 1.66 -10.28
N ASP A 162 25.29 1.76 -9.09
CA ASP A 162 25.80 0.61 -8.36
C ASP A 162 24.64 -0.13 -7.68
N ALA A 163 24.54 -1.44 -7.90
CA ALA A 163 23.42 -2.23 -7.42
C ALA A 163 23.32 -2.26 -5.89
N ASP A 164 24.43 -2.29 -5.19
CA ASP A 164 24.43 -2.28 -3.72
C ASP A 164 23.96 -0.92 -3.19
N VAL A 165 24.48 0.15 -3.78
CA VAL A 165 24.04 1.50 -3.43
C VAL A 165 22.54 1.64 -3.67
N LYS A 166 22.05 1.16 -4.80
CA LYS A 166 20.62 1.22 -5.14
C LYS A 166 19.73 0.53 -4.12
N ARG A 167 20.18 -0.62 -3.61
CA ARG A 167 19.43 -1.32 -2.55
C ARG A 167 19.30 -0.46 -1.30
N TYR A 168 20.39 0.17 -0.87
CA TYR A 168 20.35 1.05 0.31
C TYR A 168 19.56 2.32 0.05
N GLN A 169 19.58 2.85 -1.16
CA GLN A 169 18.73 3.99 -1.53
C GLN A 169 17.25 3.62 -1.45
N THR A 170 16.89 2.41 -1.81
CA THR A 170 15.52 1.92 -1.66
C THR A 170 15.11 1.86 -0.19
N LEU A 171 16.00 1.36 0.69
CA LEU A 171 15.75 1.35 2.12
C LEU A 171 15.59 2.78 2.68
N ILE A 172 16.42 3.70 2.22
CA ILE A 172 16.32 5.11 2.61
C ILE A 172 14.96 5.68 2.22
N SER A 173 14.47 5.36 1.02
CA SER A 173 13.15 5.80 0.57
C SER A 173 12.03 5.24 1.46
N TYR A 174 12.14 3.97 1.86
CA TYR A 174 11.18 3.35 2.79
C TYR A 174 11.23 4.03 4.16
N TRP A 175 12.42 4.32 4.66
CA TRP A 175 12.59 5.01 5.93
C TRP A 175 11.96 6.40 5.89
N ILE A 176 12.21 7.16 4.83
CA ILE A 176 11.62 8.50 4.66
C ILE A 176 10.08 8.40 4.61
N PHE A 177 9.55 7.46 3.84
CA PHE A 177 8.11 7.25 3.75
C PHE A 177 7.49 7.02 5.13
N GLU A 178 8.06 6.11 5.88
CA GLU A 178 7.55 5.78 7.21
C GLU A 178 7.53 7.02 8.11
N HIS A 179 8.65 7.70 8.22
CA HIS A 179 8.79 8.84 9.14
C HIS A 179 8.04 10.07 8.68
N LEU A 180 7.97 10.29 7.37
CA LEU A 180 7.23 11.41 6.80
C LEU A 180 5.74 11.34 7.16
N PHE A 181 5.13 10.19 6.95
CA PHE A 181 3.70 10.04 7.20
C PHE A 181 3.36 9.79 8.66
N ARG A 182 4.34 9.41 9.47
CA ARG A 182 4.22 9.44 10.93
C ARG A 182 4.39 10.85 11.49
N LYS A 183 4.90 11.78 10.68
CA LYS A 183 5.14 13.18 11.07
C LYS A 183 6.13 13.32 12.22
N ASP A 184 7.16 12.49 12.24
CA ASP A 184 8.17 12.51 13.31
C ASP A 184 9.53 13.06 12.85
N PHE A 185 9.53 13.91 11.83
CA PHE A 185 10.73 14.65 11.42
C PHE A 185 10.99 15.92 12.23
N SER A 186 10.20 16.17 13.27
CA SER A 186 10.36 17.39 14.08
C SER A 186 11.72 17.51 14.78
N THR A 187 12.44 16.39 14.91
CA THR A 187 13.80 16.38 15.47
C THR A 187 14.86 16.77 14.44
N TYR A 188 14.51 16.87 13.17
CA TYR A 188 15.42 17.25 12.09
C TYR A 188 15.07 18.66 11.63
N ASN A 189 15.90 19.62 12.01
CA ASN A 189 15.60 21.06 11.84
C ASN A 189 15.46 21.50 10.38
N ASP A 190 16.05 20.78 9.45
CA ASP A 190 16.03 21.12 8.03
C ASP A 190 14.87 20.47 7.26
N VAL A 191 14.04 19.69 7.90
CA VAL A 191 12.90 19.04 7.25
C VAL A 191 11.60 19.71 7.67
N ASP A 192 10.89 20.24 6.69
CA ASP A 192 9.55 20.79 6.90
C ASP A 192 8.55 19.64 7.12
N PRO A 193 7.88 19.57 8.28
CA PRO A 193 6.91 18.51 8.52
C PRO A 193 5.67 18.57 7.61
N ASN A 194 5.48 19.65 6.86
CA ASN A 194 4.35 19.81 5.96
C ASN A 194 4.64 19.31 4.54
N LEU A 195 5.77 18.64 4.31
CA LEU A 195 6.10 18.11 2.99
C LEU A 195 5.24 16.91 2.57
N ALA A 196 4.59 16.24 3.51
CA ALA A 196 3.66 15.13 3.19
C ALA A 196 2.40 15.68 2.53
N GLN A 197 2.32 15.54 1.21
CA GLN A 197 1.22 16.09 0.43
C GLN A 197 0.57 15.00 -0.42
N THR A 198 -0.73 15.16 -0.67
CA THR A 198 -1.51 14.33 -1.58
C THR A 198 -1.24 12.82 -1.47
N PRO A 199 -1.35 12.24 -0.26
CA PRO A 199 -1.15 10.79 -0.13
C PRO A 199 -2.26 9.98 -0.77
N PHE A 200 -3.42 10.58 -1.03
CA PHE A 200 -4.59 9.90 -1.59
C PHE A 200 -4.97 10.47 -2.94
N THR A 201 -5.61 9.64 -3.76
CA THR A 201 -6.21 10.12 -5.01
C THR A 201 -7.36 11.08 -4.72
N THR A 202 -7.65 11.98 -5.64
CA THR A 202 -8.82 12.87 -5.51
C THR A 202 -10.11 12.15 -5.91
N GLY A 203 -10.04 11.25 -6.88
CA GLY A 203 -11.17 10.44 -7.32
C GLY A 203 -11.19 9.08 -6.65
N ASP A 204 -12.31 8.40 -6.81
CA ASP A 204 -12.50 7.03 -6.35
C ASP A 204 -12.32 6.07 -7.52
N PHE A 205 -11.87 4.87 -7.22
CA PHE A 205 -11.56 3.84 -8.21
C PHE A 205 -12.09 2.50 -7.77
N ASP A 206 -12.47 1.66 -8.71
CA ASP A 206 -12.89 0.31 -8.42
C ASP A 206 -11.67 -0.58 -8.17
N THR A 207 -11.79 -1.43 -7.16
CA THR A 207 -10.79 -2.42 -6.81
C THR A 207 -11.50 -3.76 -6.58
N GLU A 208 -10.86 -4.83 -7.00
CA GLU A 208 -11.39 -6.18 -6.75
C GLU A 208 -10.57 -6.83 -5.64
N VAL A 209 -11.27 -7.53 -4.75
CA VAL A 209 -10.64 -8.36 -3.72
C VAL A 209 -11.23 -9.74 -3.78
N LYS A 210 -10.36 -10.74 -3.62
CA LYS A 210 -10.76 -12.14 -3.65
C LYS A 210 -10.86 -12.69 -2.24
N LEU A 211 -11.96 -13.36 -1.95
CA LEU A 211 -12.21 -14.03 -0.68
C LEU A 211 -12.39 -15.53 -0.91
N SER A 212 -12.05 -16.31 0.09
CA SER A 212 -12.23 -17.77 0.08
C SER A 212 -13.04 -18.18 1.30
N LYS A 213 -13.90 -19.17 1.13
CA LYS A 213 -14.69 -19.69 2.23
C LYS A 213 -13.84 -20.64 3.07
N ASP A 214 -13.75 -20.41 4.37
CA ASP A 214 -13.05 -21.29 5.28
C ASP A 214 -13.94 -22.45 5.75
N LYS A 215 -13.37 -23.32 6.57
CA LYS A 215 -14.09 -24.49 7.10
C LYS A 215 -15.29 -24.15 7.96
N ASP A 216 -15.32 -22.95 8.54
CA ASP A 216 -16.40 -22.49 9.40
C ASP A 216 -17.48 -21.71 8.62
N GLY A 217 -17.33 -21.61 7.31
CA GLY A 217 -18.25 -20.89 6.45
C GLY A 217 -18.03 -19.38 6.40
N ASN A 218 -16.94 -18.89 6.95
CA ASN A 218 -16.58 -17.48 6.88
C ASN A 218 -15.78 -17.19 5.61
N TRP A 219 -15.97 -16.01 5.07
CA TRP A 219 -15.26 -15.56 3.88
C TRP A 219 -14.05 -14.74 4.29
N VAL A 220 -12.87 -15.26 4.02
CA VAL A 220 -11.61 -14.71 4.50
C VAL A 220 -10.68 -14.43 3.32
N ILE A 221 -9.70 -13.58 3.57
CA ILE A 221 -8.66 -13.28 2.59
C ILE A 221 -7.41 -14.10 2.89
N SER A 222 -6.79 -14.65 1.85
CA SER A 222 -5.49 -15.29 1.99
C SER A 222 -4.39 -14.24 2.10
N GLN A 223 -3.22 -14.64 2.60
CA GLN A 223 -2.06 -13.73 2.65
C GLN A 223 -1.68 -13.23 1.26
N GLU A 224 -1.74 -14.09 0.25
CA GLU A 224 -1.44 -13.73 -1.13
C GLU A 224 -2.44 -12.70 -1.66
N ASP A 225 -3.73 -12.94 -1.47
CA ASP A 225 -4.78 -12.02 -1.94
C ASP A 225 -4.73 -10.69 -1.20
N TYR A 226 -4.34 -10.69 0.07
CA TYR A 226 -4.12 -9.45 0.80
C TYR A 226 -2.96 -8.64 0.21
N ARG A 227 -1.87 -9.32 -0.17
CA ARG A 227 -0.73 -8.64 -0.81
C ARG A 227 -1.12 -8.05 -2.15
N THR A 228 -1.94 -8.77 -2.92
CA THR A 228 -2.51 -8.26 -4.18
C THR A 228 -3.39 -7.04 -3.91
N LEU A 229 -4.27 -7.11 -2.92
CA LEU A 229 -5.10 -5.98 -2.54
C LEU A 229 -4.26 -4.75 -2.15
N ALA A 230 -3.22 -4.95 -1.36
CA ALA A 230 -2.32 -3.86 -0.96
C ALA A 230 -1.65 -3.19 -2.16
N THR A 231 -1.30 -3.96 -3.19
CA THR A 231 -0.76 -3.41 -4.45
C THR A 231 -1.82 -2.65 -5.23
N GLU A 232 -3.04 -3.20 -5.32
CA GLU A 232 -4.15 -2.59 -6.04
C GLU A 232 -4.67 -1.31 -5.38
N LEU A 233 -4.45 -1.14 -4.11
CA LEU A 233 -4.84 0.08 -3.38
C LEU A 233 -3.87 1.25 -3.62
N ILE A 234 -2.85 1.06 -4.43
CA ILE A 234 -1.93 2.11 -4.82
C ILE A 234 -2.18 2.44 -6.29
N ASP A 235 -2.58 3.67 -6.56
CA ASP A 235 -2.74 4.15 -7.93
C ASP A 235 -1.42 4.69 -8.43
N ASN A 236 -0.89 4.08 -9.48
CA ASN A 236 0.39 4.46 -10.05
C ASN A 236 0.28 5.53 -11.13
N THR A 237 -0.87 5.65 -11.78
CA THR A 237 -1.00 6.56 -12.93
C THR A 237 -2.37 7.20 -13.04
N GLU A 238 -3.43 6.43 -12.80
CA GLU A 238 -4.80 6.80 -13.14
C GLU A 238 -5.28 8.08 -12.46
N GLY A 239 -5.05 8.19 -11.15
CA GLY A 239 -5.47 9.36 -10.41
C GLY A 239 -4.82 10.62 -10.95
N TYR A 240 -3.54 10.55 -11.25
CA TYR A 240 -2.81 11.66 -11.82
C TYR A 240 -3.32 12.02 -13.21
N ASP A 241 -3.53 11.05 -14.06
CA ASP A 241 -3.97 11.26 -15.43
C ASP A 241 -5.35 11.93 -15.48
N LYS A 242 -6.26 11.47 -14.64
CA LYS A 242 -7.59 12.07 -14.56
C LYS A 242 -7.57 13.49 -14.06
N ILE A 243 -6.72 13.80 -13.09
CA ILE A 243 -6.67 15.12 -12.47
C ILE A 243 -5.96 16.12 -13.37
N VAL A 244 -4.83 15.75 -13.92
CA VAL A 244 -3.93 16.67 -14.62
C VAL A 244 -4.27 16.80 -16.08
N ARG A 245 -4.57 15.70 -16.76
CA ARG A 245 -4.77 15.68 -18.20
C ARG A 245 -6.22 15.74 -18.63
N GLY A 246 -7.13 15.25 -17.80
CA GLY A 246 -8.53 15.21 -18.15
C GLY A 246 -8.77 14.54 -19.49
N ASN A 247 -9.66 15.12 -20.29
CA ASN A 247 -10.01 14.56 -21.59
C ASN A 247 -8.95 14.73 -22.67
N SER A 248 -7.99 15.62 -22.47
CA SER A 248 -6.90 15.83 -23.42
C SER A 248 -5.82 14.76 -23.34
N ALA A 249 -5.85 13.95 -22.33
CA ALA A 249 -4.84 12.91 -22.09
C ALA A 249 -4.74 11.90 -23.22
N LYS A 250 -5.79 11.70 -23.97
CA LYS A 250 -5.85 10.65 -24.99
C LYS A 250 -4.88 10.83 -26.14
N SER A 251 -4.50 12.04 -26.46
CA SER A 251 -3.65 12.32 -27.62
C SER A 251 -2.15 12.18 -27.33
N THR A 252 -1.74 12.32 -26.07
CA THR A 252 -0.32 12.32 -25.69
C THR A 252 0.03 11.20 -24.72
N ASP A 253 -0.92 10.35 -24.44
CA ASP A 253 -0.91 9.43 -23.35
C ASP A 253 0.20 8.40 -23.41
N LYS A 254 0.38 7.81 -24.58
CA LYS A 254 1.25 6.65 -24.76
C LYS A 254 2.71 6.94 -24.45
N SER A 255 3.23 8.06 -24.94
CA SER A 255 4.64 8.39 -24.71
C SER A 255 4.94 8.70 -23.25
N LYS A 256 4.00 9.33 -22.57
CA LYS A 256 4.14 9.65 -21.14
C LYS A 256 4.01 8.41 -20.27
N ASP A 257 3.16 7.50 -20.63
CA ASP A 257 3.01 6.25 -19.91
C ASP A 257 4.24 5.37 -20.04
N GLU A 258 4.87 5.35 -21.20
CA GLU A 258 6.14 4.67 -21.39
C GLU A 258 7.25 5.23 -20.51
N ASP A 259 7.33 6.52 -20.40
CA ASP A 259 8.32 7.15 -19.54
C ASP A 259 8.11 6.80 -18.08
N LYS A 260 6.86 6.73 -17.64
CA LYS A 260 6.54 6.35 -16.27
C LYS A 260 6.88 4.91 -15.96
N SER A 261 6.68 4.01 -16.90
CA SER A 261 6.95 2.60 -16.68
C SER A 261 8.44 2.32 -16.49
N LYS A 262 9.29 3.16 -16.98
CA LYS A 262 10.74 3.01 -16.84
C LYS A 262 11.24 3.42 -15.47
N SER A 263 10.54 4.21 -14.84
CA SER A 263 10.97 4.66 -13.55
C SER A 263 10.72 3.65 -12.47
N THR A 264 10.31 2.62 -12.51
CA THR A 264 9.89 1.95 -11.34
C THR A 264 10.33 0.76 -10.93
N ASP A 265 10.17 0.49 -11.30
CA ASP A 265 9.86 -0.34 -10.63
C ASP A 265 10.19 -0.48 -10.31
N LYS A 266 9.98 -0.61 -10.67
CA LYS A 266 9.70 -0.91 -10.13
C LYS A 266 9.72 -0.98 -9.69
N SER A 267 10.06 -1.26 -10.14
CA SER A 267 9.56 -1.51 -9.40
C SER A 267 9.46 -1.84 -9.40
N LYS A 268 9.37 -1.95 -9.38
CA LYS A 268 8.73 -2.36 -8.91
C LYS A 268 8.83 -2.32 -8.56
N ASP A 269 9.48 -2.71 -8.72
CA ASP A 269 9.04 -2.81 -7.97
C ASP A 269 9.03 -2.72 -7.71
N ALA A 270 9.63 -2.99 -7.94
CA ALA A 270 8.98 -2.96 -7.29
C ALA A 270 8.90 -3.02 -7.04
N ASP A 271 9.31 -3.27 -6.84
CA ASP A 271 8.65 -3.32 -6.24
C ASP A 271 8.69 -3.31 -6.37
N LYS A 272 8.94 -3.42 -6.63
CA LYS A 272 8.40 -3.49 -6.47
C LYS A 272 8.38 -3.12 -6.19
N SER A 273 9.17 -3.48 -6.37
CA SER A 273 8.56 -3.25 -5.89
C SER A 273 8.50 -3.05 -5.86
N LYS A 274 8.76 -3.12 -5.99
CA LYS A 274 8.16 -3.11 -5.81
C LYS A 274 8.06 -2.60 -5.58
N ASP A 275 8.78 -2.96 -5.58
CA ASP A 275 8.15 -2.64 -5.18
C ASP A 275 8.30 -2.21 -5.31
N LYS A 276 8.41 -2.15 -5.48
CA LYS A 276 7.97 -2.00 -5.44
C LYS A 276 8.01 -1.38 -5.32
N ASP A 277 8.66 -1.84 -5.27
CA ASP A 277 8.14 -1.44 -5.05
C ASP A 277 8.47 -0.87 -5.31
N LYS A 278 8.57 -0.72 -5.39
CA LYS A 278 8.32 -0.42 -5.46
C LYS A 278 8.55 0.43 -5.44
N SER A 279 9.05 0.06 -5.37
CA SER A 279 8.67 0.65 -5.28
C SER A 279 9.06 1.22 -5.48
N THR A 280 9.30 1.08 -5.42
CA THR A 280 9.02 1.43 -5.47
C THR A 280 9.46 1.78 -5.82
N ASP A 281 9.69 1.52 -5.77
CA ASP A 281 9.43 1.68 -5.94
C ASP A 281 9.88 2.18 -6.40
N LYS A 282 10.13 2.08 -6.23
CA LYS A 282 9.91 2.27 -6.42
C LYS A 282 10.22 2.88 -6.56
N SER A 283 10.64 2.33 -6.43
CA SER A 283 10.30 2.60 -6.42
C SER A 283 10.57 2.95 -6.77
N LYS A 284 10.82 2.74 -6.58
CA LYS A 284 10.48 2.79 -6.75
C LYS A 284 10.69 3.38 -6.95
N GLU A 285 11.04 3.11 -6.71
CA GLU A 285 10.73 3.37 -6.78
C GLU A 285 10.93 3.88 -6.95
N LYS A 286 11.36 3.46 -6.81
CA LYS A 286 11.13 3.68 -6.86
C LYS A 286 11.35 4.30 -6.92
N SER A 287 11.73 3.92 -6.81
CA SER A 287 11.60 4.34 -6.73
C SER A 287 11.93 4.80 -6.88
N ASN A 288 12.26 4.46 -6.83
CA ASN A 288 12.20 4.85 -6.79
C ASN A 288 12.43 5.57 -6.57
N VAL A 289 12.64 5.36 -6.43
CA VAL A 289 12.84 6.08 -6.15
C VAL A 289 12.68 6.22 -6.02
#